data_dc0d2cab69a94074f11e983f38cfe929
#
_entry.id   dc0d2cab69a94074f11e983f38cfe929
#
_cell.length_a   1.000
_cell.length_b   1.000
_cell.length_c   1.000
_cell.angle_alpha   90.00
_cell.angle_beta   90.00
_cell.angle_gamma   90.00
#
_symmetry.space_group_name_H-M   'P 1'
#
loop_
_entity.id
_entity.type
_entity.pdbx_description
1 polymer ?
#
loop_
_entity_poly.entity_id
_entity_poly.type
_entity_poly.pdbx_seq_one_letter_code
_entity_poly.pdbx_strand_id
1 'polypeptide(L)'
;MKKIIFVLAFIPMTVFSAPVEFWGCKFEDGYNMDDLNRWVVKWNKVLDGFEDQSYSAYIMTPGFSSNLQNVDFVWAGSWTNYATMGAGFEEYFGGPGKGLQIHNEFEKITNCSSHTLVDSRQVREASN
;
A
#
# COMPACT_ATOMS: atom_id res chain seq x y z
N MET A 1 38.16 2.01 46.74
CA MET A 1 36.74 1.86 46.40
C MET A 1 36.55 2.27 44.94
N LYS A 2 36.36 1.28 44.03
CA LYS A 2 36.15 1.56 42.61
C LYS A 2 34.65 1.87 42.37
N LYS A 3 34.32 3.10 41.94
CA LYS A 3 32.96 3.49 41.57
C LYS A 3 32.69 2.96 40.16
N ILE A 4 31.80 1.97 40.04
CA ILE A 4 31.29 1.48 38.76
C ILE A 4 30.18 2.44 38.34
N ILE A 5 30.43 3.23 37.30
CA ILE A 5 29.41 4.10 36.67
C ILE A 5 28.64 3.22 35.67
N PHE A 6 27.39 2.92 35.99
CA PHE A 6 26.46 2.26 35.07
C PHE A 6 25.96 3.33 34.08
N VAL A 7 26.47 3.31 32.87
CA VAL A 7 25.90 4.11 31.76
C VAL A 7 24.71 3.36 31.21
N LEU A 8 23.50 3.78 31.58
CA LEU A 8 22.27 3.33 30.90
C LEU A 8 22.28 3.89 29.49
N ALA A 9 22.57 3.07 28.49
CA ALA A 9 22.39 3.39 27.09
C ALA A 9 20.88 3.42 26.80
N PHE A 10 20.30 4.61 26.72
CA PHE A 10 18.97 4.81 26.14
C PHE A 10 19.08 4.50 24.64
N ILE A 11 18.66 3.31 24.22
CA ILE A 11 18.45 3.00 22.81
C ILE A 11 17.12 3.68 22.44
N PRO A 12 17.11 4.71 21.58
CA PRO A 12 15.85 5.26 21.11
C PRO A 12 15.13 4.16 20.33
N MET A 13 14.00 3.70 20.84
CA MET A 13 13.06 2.90 20.05
C MET A 13 12.55 3.80 18.93
N THR A 14 13.12 3.69 17.75
CA THR A 14 12.57 4.32 16.56
C THR A 14 11.25 3.63 16.25
N VAL A 15 10.15 4.27 16.61
CA VAL A 15 8.82 3.86 16.19
C VAL A 15 8.75 4.15 14.69
N PHE A 16 8.93 3.13 13.86
CA PHE A 16 8.73 3.27 12.42
C PHE A 16 7.24 3.39 12.16
N SER A 17 6.82 4.56 11.73
CA SER A 17 5.51 4.81 11.17
C SER A 17 5.53 4.36 9.71
N ALA A 18 4.66 3.44 9.35
CA ALA A 18 4.53 2.94 7.98
C ALA A 18 3.25 3.50 7.36
N PRO A 19 3.33 4.23 6.24
CA PRO A 19 2.14 4.71 5.54
C PRO A 19 1.34 3.55 4.95
N VAL A 20 0.03 3.58 5.16
CA VAL A 20 -0.93 2.64 4.58
C VAL A 20 -2.03 3.44 3.88
N GLU A 21 -2.29 3.10 2.64
CA GLU A 21 -3.37 3.68 1.86
C GLU A 21 -4.55 2.72 1.71
N PHE A 22 -5.74 3.28 1.62
CA PHE A 22 -6.97 2.56 1.31
C PHE A 22 -7.72 3.30 0.21
N TRP A 23 -8.09 2.57 -0.84
CA TRP A 23 -8.88 3.07 -1.96
C TRP A 23 -10.16 2.27 -2.05
N GLY A 24 -11.30 2.94 -1.84
CA GLY A 24 -12.62 2.32 -2.01
C GLY A 24 -13.06 2.40 -3.46
N CYS A 25 -13.19 1.27 -4.13
CA CYS A 25 -13.37 1.19 -5.56
C CYS A 25 -14.64 0.43 -5.96
N LYS A 26 -15.21 0.81 -7.11
CA LYS A 26 -16.24 0.06 -7.84
C LYS A 26 -15.69 -0.36 -9.20
N PHE A 27 -16.24 -1.41 -9.76
CA PHE A 27 -15.98 -1.75 -11.15
C PHE A 27 -16.75 -0.80 -12.07
N GLU A 28 -16.13 -0.42 -13.18
CA GLU A 28 -16.82 0.20 -14.30
C GLU A 28 -17.74 -0.80 -15.01
N ASP A 29 -18.74 -0.31 -15.73
CA ASP A 29 -19.75 -1.14 -16.40
C ASP A 29 -19.11 -2.19 -17.32
N GLY A 30 -19.45 -3.43 -17.10
CA GLY A 30 -18.94 -4.58 -17.85
C GLY A 30 -17.65 -5.20 -17.33
N TYR A 31 -17.05 -4.63 -16.29
CA TYR A 31 -15.86 -5.16 -15.61
C TYR A 31 -16.19 -5.84 -14.29
N ASN A 32 -15.30 -6.70 -13.84
CA ASN A 32 -15.47 -7.48 -12.61
C ASN A 32 -14.11 -7.89 -11.98
N MET A 33 -14.17 -8.69 -10.93
CA MET A 33 -12.98 -9.15 -10.20
C MET A 33 -12.00 -9.95 -11.09
N ASP A 34 -12.47 -10.68 -12.08
CA ASP A 34 -11.59 -11.43 -12.99
C ASP A 34 -10.78 -10.49 -13.89
N ASP A 35 -11.37 -9.36 -14.31
CA ASP A 35 -10.65 -8.31 -15.05
C ASP A 35 -9.57 -7.68 -14.17
N LEU A 36 -9.91 -7.36 -12.93
CA LEU A 36 -8.97 -6.84 -11.95
C LEU A 36 -7.81 -7.82 -11.69
N ASN A 37 -8.12 -9.10 -11.52
CA ASN A 37 -7.10 -10.14 -11.32
C ASN A 37 -6.14 -10.24 -12.52
N ARG A 38 -6.66 -10.14 -13.75
CA ARG A 38 -5.82 -10.10 -14.96
C ARG A 38 -4.94 -8.84 -15.02
N TRP A 39 -5.48 -7.71 -14.61
CA TRP A 39 -4.73 -6.46 -14.51
C TRP A 39 -3.62 -6.58 -13.45
N VAL A 40 -3.90 -7.13 -12.25
CA VAL A 40 -2.91 -7.33 -11.18
C VAL A 40 -1.69 -8.13 -11.65
N VAL A 41 -1.88 -9.15 -12.50
CA VAL A 41 -0.75 -9.91 -13.08
C VAL A 41 0.16 -9.02 -13.92
N LYS A 42 -0.39 -8.10 -14.69
CA LYS A 42 0.39 -7.14 -15.48
C LYS A 42 1.06 -6.09 -14.58
N TRP A 43 0.32 -5.59 -13.60
CA TRP A 43 0.77 -4.59 -12.64
C TRP A 43 1.97 -5.10 -11.84
N ASN A 44 1.92 -6.32 -11.32
CA ASN A 44 3.06 -6.95 -10.63
C ASN A 44 4.32 -6.98 -11.51
N LYS A 45 4.20 -7.33 -12.80
CA LYS A 45 5.34 -7.32 -13.73
C LYS A 45 5.94 -5.92 -13.94
N VAL A 46 5.13 -4.88 -13.84
CA VAL A 46 5.62 -3.49 -13.93
C VAL A 46 6.38 -3.14 -12.66
N LEU A 47 5.83 -3.47 -11.48
CA LEU A 47 6.45 -3.20 -10.19
C LEU A 47 7.73 -4.02 -9.97
N ASP A 48 7.79 -5.26 -10.46
CA ASP A 48 9.02 -6.08 -10.41
C ASP A 48 10.22 -5.42 -11.11
N GLY A 49 9.97 -4.45 -11.98
CA GLY A 49 10.99 -3.65 -12.67
C GLY A 49 11.39 -2.36 -11.94
N PHE A 50 10.76 -2.03 -10.82
CA PHE A 50 11.05 -0.83 -10.05
C PHE A 50 12.25 -1.03 -9.12
N GLU A 51 12.95 0.06 -8.79
CA GLU A 51 14.08 0.00 -7.85
C GLU A 51 13.62 -0.30 -6.43
N ASP A 52 12.50 0.33 -6.00
CA ASP A 52 11.92 0.11 -4.68
C ASP A 52 10.89 -1.02 -4.73
N GLN A 53 11.16 -2.09 -3.99
CA GLN A 53 10.31 -3.28 -3.84
C GLN A 53 9.58 -3.30 -2.48
N SER A 54 9.49 -2.15 -1.79
CA SER A 54 8.92 -2.07 -0.44
C SER A 54 7.39 -2.00 -0.41
N TYR A 55 6.74 -1.81 -1.55
CA TYR A 55 5.29 -1.70 -1.64
C TYR A 55 4.61 -3.06 -1.55
N SER A 56 3.64 -3.18 -0.64
CA SER A 56 2.76 -4.34 -0.50
C SER A 56 1.31 -3.91 -0.73
N ALA A 57 0.53 -4.71 -1.43
CA ALA A 57 -0.86 -4.41 -1.69
C ALA A 57 -1.79 -5.62 -1.48
N TYR A 58 -3.02 -5.32 -1.10
CA TYR A 58 -4.09 -6.29 -0.88
C TYR A 58 -5.38 -5.79 -1.55
N ILE A 59 -6.12 -6.72 -2.13
CA ILE A 59 -7.52 -6.50 -2.53
C ILE A 59 -8.40 -7.09 -1.44
N MET A 60 -9.21 -6.25 -0.81
CA MET A 60 -10.14 -6.64 0.24
C MET A 60 -11.57 -6.51 -0.28
N THR A 61 -12.30 -7.62 -0.31
CA THR A 61 -13.72 -7.63 -0.67
C THR A 61 -14.58 -7.56 0.58
N PRO A 62 -15.57 -6.66 0.65
CA PRO A 62 -16.45 -6.56 1.82
C PRO A 62 -17.24 -7.86 2.04
N GLY A 63 -17.03 -8.51 3.18
CA GLY A 63 -17.83 -9.66 3.62
C GLY A 63 -19.00 -9.23 4.50
N PHE A 64 -18.68 -8.54 5.60
CA PHE A 64 -19.66 -7.94 6.53
C PHE A 64 -19.21 -6.52 6.86
N SER A 65 -19.89 -5.52 6.32
CA SER A 65 -19.62 -4.12 6.68
C SER A 65 -20.81 -3.24 6.33
N SER A 66 -21.31 -2.49 7.29
CA SER A 66 -22.34 -1.47 7.07
C SER A 66 -21.78 -0.22 6.36
N ASN A 67 -20.46 0.02 6.46
CA ASN A 67 -19.82 1.23 5.94
C ASN A 67 -19.19 1.06 4.55
N LEU A 68 -19.04 -0.18 4.06
CA LEU A 68 -18.46 -0.51 2.76
C LEU A 68 -19.50 -0.98 1.73
N GLN A 69 -20.78 -0.65 1.92
CA GLN A 69 -21.89 -1.08 1.04
C GLN A 69 -21.81 -0.46 -0.38
N ASN A 70 -21.02 0.60 -0.53
CA ASN A 70 -20.91 1.35 -1.79
C ASN A 70 -19.63 1.09 -2.56
N VAL A 71 -18.85 0.06 -2.19
CA VAL A 71 -17.63 -0.34 -2.89
C VAL A 71 -17.67 -1.82 -3.21
N ASP A 72 -17.11 -2.21 -4.35
CA ASP A 72 -16.97 -3.62 -4.74
C ASP A 72 -15.74 -4.23 -4.09
N PHE A 73 -14.70 -3.41 -3.90
CA PHE A 73 -13.48 -3.80 -3.19
C PHE A 73 -12.77 -2.58 -2.58
N VAL A 74 -11.87 -2.86 -1.66
CA VAL A 74 -10.90 -1.89 -1.14
C VAL A 74 -9.51 -2.35 -1.55
N TRP A 75 -8.78 -1.48 -2.23
CA TRP A 75 -7.33 -1.63 -2.41
C TRP A 75 -6.65 -1.11 -1.15
N ALA A 76 -5.81 -1.92 -0.51
CA ALA A 76 -4.97 -1.50 0.60
C ALA A 76 -3.52 -1.66 0.22
N GLY A 77 -2.75 -0.57 0.30
CA GLY A 77 -1.34 -0.54 -0.02
C GLY A 77 -0.51 -0.05 1.15
N SER A 78 0.72 -0.53 1.29
CA SER A 78 1.62 -0.08 2.36
C SER A 78 3.07 -0.01 1.90
N TRP A 79 3.81 0.92 2.48
CA TRP A 79 5.25 1.08 2.34
C TRP A 79 5.95 0.93 3.68
N THR A 80 7.24 0.63 3.66
CA THR A 80 8.04 0.51 4.89
C THR A 80 8.20 1.84 5.62
N ASN A 81 8.18 2.96 4.91
CA ASN A 81 8.25 4.32 5.45
C ASN A 81 7.85 5.36 4.38
N TYR A 82 7.74 6.64 4.78
CA TYR A 82 7.38 7.74 3.88
C TYR A 82 8.41 8.04 2.79
N ALA A 83 9.69 7.77 3.03
CA ALA A 83 10.72 8.00 2.02
C ALA A 83 10.57 7.00 0.85
N THR A 84 10.33 5.71 1.16
CA THR A 84 10.06 4.68 0.14
C THR A 84 8.73 4.94 -0.58
N MET A 85 7.71 5.43 0.14
CA MET A 85 6.46 5.85 -0.50
C MET A 85 6.70 6.97 -1.51
N GLY A 86 7.46 8.01 -1.14
CA GLY A 86 7.77 9.12 -2.05
C GLY A 86 8.54 8.66 -3.29
N ALA A 87 9.55 7.81 -3.12
CA ALA A 87 10.30 7.24 -4.24
C ALA A 87 9.42 6.37 -5.15
N GLY A 88 8.56 5.53 -4.56
CA GLY A 88 7.62 4.69 -5.31
C GLY A 88 6.60 5.51 -6.11
N PHE A 89 6.07 6.57 -5.54
CA PHE A 89 5.18 7.49 -6.27
C PHE A 89 5.89 8.21 -7.41
N GLU A 90 7.12 8.67 -7.19
CA GLU A 90 7.92 9.30 -8.25
C GLU A 90 8.16 8.33 -9.40
N GLU A 91 8.52 7.09 -9.11
CA GLU A 91 8.75 6.06 -10.13
C GLU A 91 7.46 5.65 -10.85
N TYR A 92 6.33 5.57 -10.12
CA TYR A 92 5.05 5.14 -10.67
C TYR A 92 4.35 6.22 -11.47
N PHE A 93 4.35 7.48 -11.01
CA PHE A 93 3.60 8.60 -11.59
C PHE A 93 4.48 9.70 -12.19
N GLY A 94 5.79 9.72 -11.91
CA GLY A 94 6.70 10.84 -12.20
C GLY A 94 7.03 11.08 -13.67
N GLY A 95 6.43 10.33 -14.60
CA GLY A 95 6.65 10.50 -16.03
C GLY A 95 5.78 9.59 -16.89
N PRO A 96 5.94 9.63 -18.24
CA PRO A 96 5.17 8.82 -19.18
C PRO A 96 5.62 7.35 -19.19
N GLY A 97 5.99 6.81 -18.01
CA GLY A 97 6.51 5.47 -17.83
C GLY A 97 5.45 4.38 -17.75
N LYS A 98 5.93 3.16 -17.52
CA LYS A 98 5.07 1.97 -17.42
C LYS A 98 4.11 2.03 -16.23
N GLY A 99 4.50 2.71 -15.12
CA GLY A 99 3.64 2.88 -13.95
C GLY A 99 2.37 3.65 -14.29
N LEU A 100 2.50 4.83 -14.92
CA LEU A 100 1.34 5.61 -15.34
C LEU A 100 0.50 4.88 -16.40
N GLN A 101 1.13 4.14 -17.32
CA GLN A 101 0.39 3.37 -18.33
C GLN A 101 -0.47 2.28 -17.71
N ILE A 102 0.07 1.51 -16.77
CA ILE A 102 -0.68 0.45 -16.08
C ILE A 102 -1.75 1.03 -15.15
N HIS A 103 -1.51 2.22 -14.56
CA HIS A 103 -2.51 2.93 -13.78
C HIS A 103 -3.71 3.36 -14.64
N ASN A 104 -3.47 3.91 -15.82
CA ASN A 104 -4.53 4.27 -16.77
C ASN A 104 -5.35 3.05 -17.23
N GLU A 105 -4.76 1.83 -17.27
CA GLU A 105 -5.53 0.61 -17.49
C GLU A 105 -6.42 0.28 -16.29
N PHE A 106 -5.95 0.51 -15.07
CA PHE A 106 -6.73 0.33 -13.85
C PHE A 106 -7.97 1.24 -13.82
N GLU A 107 -7.79 2.52 -14.17
CA GLU A 107 -8.89 3.50 -14.21
C GLU A 107 -9.96 3.19 -15.27
N LYS A 108 -9.66 2.36 -16.28
CA LYS A 108 -10.66 1.86 -17.23
C LYS A 108 -11.52 0.73 -16.67
N ILE A 109 -10.99 0.00 -15.70
CA ILE A 109 -11.64 -1.16 -15.08
C ILE A 109 -12.42 -0.75 -13.84
N THR A 110 -11.93 0.30 -13.15
CA THR A 110 -12.41 0.67 -11.81
C THR A 110 -12.59 2.17 -11.66
N ASN A 111 -13.50 2.54 -10.77
CA ASN A 111 -13.66 3.90 -10.27
C ASN A 111 -13.46 3.90 -8.75
N CYS A 112 -12.40 4.55 -8.27
CA CYS A 112 -12.09 4.64 -6.86
C CYS A 112 -12.51 6.00 -6.32
N SER A 113 -13.60 6.04 -5.56
CA SER A 113 -14.24 7.27 -5.08
C SER A 113 -13.72 7.77 -3.74
N SER A 114 -12.97 6.95 -3.00
CA SER A 114 -12.39 7.32 -1.72
C SER A 114 -10.93 6.90 -1.62
N HIS A 115 -10.09 7.83 -1.16
CA HIS A 115 -8.67 7.59 -0.90
C HIS A 115 -8.35 8.06 0.52
N THR A 116 -7.72 7.19 1.29
CA THR A 116 -7.32 7.49 2.67
C THR A 116 -5.89 7.03 2.89
N LEU A 117 -5.06 7.90 3.44
CA LEU A 117 -3.71 7.58 3.88
C LEU A 117 -3.66 7.66 5.40
N VAL A 118 -3.14 6.64 6.04
CA VAL A 118 -3.00 6.57 7.50
C VAL A 118 -1.58 6.15 7.89
N ASP A 119 -1.18 6.57 9.09
CA ASP A 119 0.00 6.03 9.74
C ASP A 119 -0.34 4.71 10.42
N SER A 120 0.44 3.69 10.15
CA SER A 120 0.33 2.43 10.87
C SER A 120 1.51 2.24 11.83
N ARG A 121 1.22 1.69 13.00
CA ARG A 121 2.21 1.28 13.97
C ARG A 121 1.93 -0.14 14.41
N GLN A 122 2.90 -1.01 14.24
CA GLN A 122 2.79 -2.37 14.76
C GLN A 122 2.81 -2.34 16.29
N VAL A 123 1.81 -2.91 16.91
CA VAL A 123 1.68 -2.97 18.38
C VAL A 123 1.94 -4.37 18.94
N ARG A 124 2.02 -5.38 18.06
CA ARG A 124 2.32 -6.77 18.39
C ARG A 124 2.88 -7.50 17.19
N GLU A 125 3.91 -8.31 17.40
CA GLU A 125 4.37 -9.32 16.45
C GLU A 125 3.72 -10.67 16.73
N ALA A 126 3.43 -11.42 15.67
CA ALA A 126 3.03 -12.81 15.81
C ALA A 126 4.25 -13.63 16.29
N SER A 127 4.08 -14.42 17.33
CA SER A 127 5.08 -15.41 17.73
C SER A 127 4.84 -16.70 16.92
N ASN A 128 5.86 -17.14 16.20
CA ASN A 128 5.88 -18.45 15.52
C ASN A 128 6.06 -19.58 16.55
#